data_ee79bbcc6098b5c584c5b10483cce0f5
#
_entry.id   ee79bbcc6098b5c584c5b10483cce0f5
#
_cell.length_a   1.000
_cell.length_b   1.000
_cell.length_c   1.000
_cell.angle_alpha   90.00
_cell.angle_beta   90.00
_cell.angle_gamma   90.00
#
_symmetry.space_group_name_H-M   'P 1'
#
loop_
_entity.id
_entity.type
_entity.pdbx_description
1 polymer ?
#
loop_
_entity_poly.entity_id
_entity_poly.type
_entity_poly.pdbx_seq_one_letter_code
_entity_poly.pdbx_strand_id
1 'polypeptide(L)'
;MKQVAFKGYYKEECPKSQVYLHHTAGGGDGVATFKFWDADVTNIATAIAISRTGEIVQGFSSKHWAYHLGLKTSHFQGVPFQKLDKTSIGIEICNWGYLVEKNGKF
;
A
#
# COMPACT_ATOMS: atom_id res chain seq x y z
N MET A 1 16.12 5.38 -0.68
CA MET A 1 14.80 4.81 -1.01
C MET A 1 14.76 4.57 -2.52
N LYS A 2 14.36 3.39 -2.93
CA LYS A 2 14.28 3.05 -4.35
C LYS A 2 12.96 3.57 -4.93
N GLN A 3 13.02 4.23 -6.08
CA GLN A 3 11.84 4.68 -6.78
C GLN A 3 11.57 3.80 -8.00
N VAL A 4 10.29 3.53 -8.26
CA VAL A 4 9.88 2.75 -9.42
C VAL A 4 8.87 3.53 -10.24
N ALA A 5 8.82 3.29 -11.53
CA ALA A 5 7.82 3.87 -12.40
C ALA A 5 6.47 3.20 -12.11
N PHE A 6 5.46 3.99 -11.79
CA PHE A 6 4.15 3.48 -11.42
C PHE A 6 3.07 4.47 -11.83
N LYS A 7 1.96 3.98 -12.37
CA LYS A 7 0.87 4.81 -12.87
C LYS A 7 -0.45 4.60 -12.14
N GLY A 8 -0.53 3.62 -11.26
CA GLY A 8 -1.78 3.20 -10.62
C GLY A 8 -2.22 4.08 -9.45
N TYR A 9 -2.07 5.39 -9.56
CA TYR A 9 -2.44 6.32 -8.50
C TYR A 9 -3.09 7.58 -9.09
N TYR A 10 -3.66 8.40 -8.22
CA TYR A 10 -4.24 9.70 -8.61
C TYR A 10 -3.26 10.82 -8.30
N LYS A 11 -2.88 11.58 -9.33
CA LYS A 11 -1.94 12.69 -9.19
C LYS A 11 -2.67 13.93 -8.70
N GLU A 12 -3.17 13.85 -7.49
CA GLU A 12 -3.88 14.94 -6.81
C GLU A 12 -3.23 15.15 -5.45
N GLU A 13 -2.78 16.36 -5.18
CA GLU A 13 -2.18 16.68 -3.89
C GLU A 13 -3.26 16.80 -2.81
N CYS A 14 -3.11 16.04 -1.75
CA CYS A 14 -4.02 16.06 -0.61
C CYS A 14 -3.22 16.15 0.68
N PRO A 15 -3.64 17.01 1.63
CA PRO A 15 -3.01 17.02 2.96
C PRO A 15 -3.17 15.67 3.64
N LYS A 16 -2.13 15.22 4.33
CA LYS A 16 -2.12 13.92 5.00
C LYS A 16 -2.15 14.12 6.51
N SER A 17 -3.04 13.37 7.16
CA SER A 17 -3.20 13.42 8.62
C SER A 17 -3.03 12.06 9.29
N GLN A 18 -2.94 10.99 8.52
CA GLN A 18 -2.90 9.62 9.04
C GLN A 18 -1.93 8.76 8.23
N VAL A 19 -1.41 7.72 8.88
CA VAL A 19 -0.60 6.67 8.24
C VAL A 19 -1.25 5.33 8.55
N TYR A 20 -1.45 4.51 7.53
CA TYR A 20 -1.97 3.15 7.67
C TYR A 20 -0.94 2.14 7.19
N LEU A 21 -0.73 1.10 7.98
CA LEU A 21 0.17 0.01 7.64
C LEU A 21 -0.65 -1.18 7.13
N HIS A 22 -0.20 -1.73 6.03
CA HIS A 22 -0.78 -2.94 5.44
C HIS A 22 0.33 -4.00 5.31
N HIS A 23 -0.06 -5.25 5.12
CA HIS A 23 0.91 -6.30 4.80
C HIS A 23 0.42 -7.08 3.58
N THR A 24 1.37 -7.57 2.78
CA THR A 24 1.03 -8.23 1.52
C THR A 24 0.53 -9.65 1.71
N ALA A 25 0.94 -10.31 2.78
CA ALA A 25 0.69 -11.73 3.02
C ALA A 25 1.10 -12.60 1.82
N GLY A 26 2.18 -12.22 1.14
CA GLY A 26 2.68 -12.91 -0.05
C GLY A 26 4.20 -12.88 -0.14
N GLY A 27 4.74 -13.61 -1.11
CA GLY A 27 6.17 -13.83 -1.24
C GLY A 27 6.95 -12.78 -2.01
N GLY A 28 6.32 -11.72 -2.50
CA GLY A 28 6.99 -10.71 -3.31
C GLY A 28 7.80 -9.71 -2.50
N ASP A 29 8.56 -8.89 -3.19
CA ASP A 29 9.21 -7.71 -2.62
C ASP A 29 8.45 -6.44 -3.03
N GLY A 30 8.97 -5.26 -2.63
CA GLY A 30 8.32 -3.99 -2.93
C GLY A 30 8.21 -3.69 -4.41
N VAL A 31 9.23 -4.01 -5.19
CA VAL A 31 9.22 -3.80 -6.65
C VAL A 31 8.16 -4.70 -7.30
N ALA A 32 8.14 -5.98 -6.94
CA ALA A 32 7.16 -6.92 -7.46
C ALA A 32 5.73 -6.51 -7.09
N THR A 33 5.53 -5.97 -5.89
CA THR A 33 4.23 -5.47 -5.44
C THR A 33 3.74 -4.34 -6.33
N PHE A 34 4.58 -3.36 -6.64
CA PHE A 34 4.20 -2.27 -7.54
C PHE A 34 3.94 -2.77 -8.97
N LYS A 35 4.69 -3.74 -9.46
CA LYS A 35 4.42 -4.34 -10.77
C LYS A 35 3.05 -5.00 -10.81
N PHE A 36 2.69 -5.71 -9.75
CA PHE A 36 1.38 -6.34 -9.63
C PHE A 36 0.26 -5.30 -9.66
N TRP A 37 0.41 -4.22 -8.89
CA TRP A 37 -0.58 -3.15 -8.87
C TRP A 37 -0.66 -2.39 -10.19
N ASP A 38 0.47 -2.21 -10.88
CA ASP A 38 0.49 -1.47 -12.14
C ASP A 38 -0.21 -2.24 -13.27
N ALA A 39 -0.31 -3.55 -13.15
CA ALA A 39 -1.05 -4.39 -14.09
C ALA A 39 -2.57 -4.30 -13.87
N ASP A 40 -3.01 -3.74 -12.75
CA ASP A 40 -4.41 -3.58 -12.40
C ASP A 40 -4.84 -2.12 -12.66
N VAL A 41 -5.98 -1.94 -13.30
CA VAL A 41 -6.48 -0.60 -13.66
C VAL A 41 -7.30 0.07 -12.58
N THR A 42 -7.39 -0.51 -11.38
CA THR A 42 -8.27 -0.04 -10.31
C THR A 42 -7.65 1.04 -9.42
N ASN A 43 -6.38 1.38 -9.63
CA ASN A 43 -5.65 2.34 -8.79
C ASN A 43 -5.63 1.94 -7.31
N ILE A 44 -5.41 0.66 -7.04
CA ILE A 44 -5.23 0.13 -5.69
C ILE A 44 -3.73 0.03 -5.43
N ALA A 45 -3.23 0.82 -4.50
CA ALA A 45 -1.81 0.82 -4.16
C ALA A 45 -1.55 1.62 -2.90
N THR A 46 -0.35 1.44 -2.32
CA THR A 46 0.19 2.36 -1.31
C THR A 46 1.33 3.16 -1.94
N ALA A 47 1.65 4.32 -1.38
CA ALA A 47 2.75 5.15 -1.89
C ALA A 47 4.11 4.47 -1.71
N ILE A 48 4.26 3.71 -0.62
CA ILE A 48 5.50 3.10 -0.20
C ILE A 48 5.26 1.62 0.07
N ALA A 49 6.21 0.78 -0.34
CA ALA A 49 6.26 -0.62 0.05
C ALA A 49 7.62 -0.91 0.68
N ILE A 50 7.64 -1.71 1.73
CA ILE A 50 8.87 -2.13 2.41
C ILE A 50 9.05 -3.62 2.12
N SER A 51 10.12 -3.96 1.43
CA SER A 51 10.46 -5.34 1.10
C SER A 51 10.84 -6.11 2.36
N ARG A 52 10.75 -7.44 2.31
CA ARG A 52 11.15 -8.30 3.43
C ARG A 52 12.61 -8.10 3.84
N THR A 53 13.44 -7.66 2.93
CA THR A 53 14.85 -7.33 3.19
C THR A 53 15.04 -5.97 3.87
N GLY A 54 13.97 -5.20 4.03
CA GLY A 54 14.05 -3.84 4.56
C GLY A 54 14.21 -2.76 3.49
N GLU A 55 14.30 -3.13 2.22
CA GLU A 55 14.36 -2.13 1.14
C GLU A 55 13.06 -1.34 1.07
N ILE A 56 13.17 -0.03 1.05
CA ILE A 56 12.02 0.87 0.94
C ILE A 56 11.85 1.26 -0.52
N VAL A 57 10.67 0.98 -1.07
CA VAL A 57 10.34 1.26 -2.48
C VAL A 57 9.20 2.26 -2.53
N GLN A 58 9.37 3.32 -3.31
CA GLN A 58 8.33 4.34 -3.50
C GLN A 58 7.81 4.27 -4.93
N GLY A 59 6.48 4.19 -5.09
CA GLY A 59 5.82 4.18 -6.39
C GLY A 59 5.30 5.56 -6.79
N PHE A 60 4.90 6.38 -5.83
CA PHE A 60 4.45 7.74 -6.09
C PHE A 60 4.67 8.62 -4.85
N SER A 61 4.61 9.93 -5.06
CA SER A 61 4.78 10.88 -3.95
C SER A 61 3.71 10.70 -2.90
N SER A 62 4.08 10.76 -1.63
CA SER A 62 3.13 10.67 -0.51
C SER A 62 2.10 11.80 -0.50
N LYS A 63 2.30 12.85 -1.31
CA LYS A 63 1.30 13.92 -1.47
C LYS A 63 0.08 13.47 -2.27
N HIS A 64 0.24 12.46 -3.11
CA HIS A 64 -0.81 11.91 -3.96
C HIS A 64 -1.51 10.75 -3.26
N TRP A 65 -2.44 10.11 -3.94
CA TRP A 65 -3.22 9.05 -3.30
C TRP A 65 -3.62 7.94 -4.28
N ALA A 66 -3.92 6.80 -3.72
CA ALA A 66 -4.54 5.67 -4.39
C ALA A 66 -5.46 4.99 -3.39
N TYR A 67 -6.33 4.12 -3.84
CA TYR A 67 -7.14 3.32 -2.93
C TYR A 67 -6.27 2.31 -2.20
N HIS A 68 -6.31 2.29 -0.88
CA HIS A 68 -5.53 1.33 -0.11
C HIS A 68 -6.26 0.76 1.11
N LEU A 69 -7.38 1.35 1.51
CA LEU A 69 -8.10 0.90 2.70
C LEU A 69 -9.10 -0.22 2.41
N GLY A 70 -9.54 -0.36 1.15
CA GLY A 70 -10.47 -1.41 0.77
C GLY A 70 -11.85 -1.28 1.40
N LEU A 71 -12.24 -0.07 1.78
CA LEU A 71 -13.53 0.18 2.40
C LEU A 71 -14.63 0.10 1.34
N LYS A 72 -15.51 -0.87 1.46
CA LYS A 72 -16.60 -1.08 0.51
C LYS A 72 -17.85 -0.29 0.85
N THR A 73 -17.97 0.19 2.09
CA THR A 73 -19.04 1.07 2.50
C THR A 73 -18.66 2.51 2.19
N SER A 74 -19.66 3.36 2.00
CA SER A 74 -19.40 4.75 1.70
C SER A 74 -18.77 5.53 2.85
N HIS A 75 -18.77 4.96 4.08
CA HIS A 75 -18.27 5.64 5.26
C HIS A 75 -17.53 4.70 6.20
N PHE A 76 -16.52 5.25 6.87
CA PHE A 76 -15.83 4.63 7.98
C PHE A 76 -15.80 5.65 9.12
N GLN A 77 -16.39 5.29 10.28
CA GLN A 77 -16.52 6.20 11.43
C GLN A 77 -17.15 7.56 11.03
N GLY A 78 -18.14 7.54 10.14
CA GLY A 78 -18.81 8.75 9.69
C GLY A 78 -18.06 9.55 8.62
N VAL A 79 -16.89 9.06 8.15
CA VAL A 79 -16.08 9.74 7.14
C VAL A 79 -16.20 8.98 5.82
N PRO A 80 -16.44 9.66 4.67
CA PRO A 80 -16.44 8.99 3.37
C PRO A 80 -15.11 8.28 3.13
N PHE A 81 -15.15 7.03 2.62
CA PHE A 81 -13.94 6.22 2.50
C PHE A 81 -12.88 6.86 1.59
N GLN A 82 -13.28 7.50 0.49
CA GLN A 82 -12.33 8.19 -0.38
C GLN A 82 -11.55 9.28 0.37
N LYS A 83 -12.20 9.95 1.31
CA LYS A 83 -11.52 10.98 2.09
C LYS A 83 -10.39 10.39 2.94
N LEU A 84 -10.60 9.21 3.51
CA LEU A 84 -9.55 8.53 4.27
C LEU A 84 -8.39 8.10 3.38
N ASP A 85 -8.66 7.57 2.18
CA ASP A 85 -7.61 7.26 1.22
C ASP A 85 -6.83 8.51 0.82
N LYS A 86 -7.50 9.62 0.60
CA LYS A 86 -6.87 10.88 0.19
C LYS A 86 -6.04 11.52 1.31
N THR A 87 -6.46 11.41 2.55
CA THR A 87 -5.82 12.09 3.69
C THR A 87 -4.87 11.22 4.47
N SER A 88 -4.54 10.04 3.97
CA SER A 88 -3.64 9.11 4.61
C SER A 88 -2.49 8.71 3.68
N ILE A 89 -1.40 8.26 4.29
CA ILE A 89 -0.29 7.63 3.58
C ILE A 89 -0.38 6.13 3.88
N GLY A 90 -0.48 5.32 2.83
CA GLY A 90 -0.43 3.88 2.96
C GLY A 90 0.99 3.38 2.84
N ILE A 91 1.38 2.43 3.69
CA ILE A 91 2.67 1.75 3.64
C ILE A 91 2.39 0.26 3.63
N GLU A 92 2.83 -0.42 2.58
CA GLU A 92 2.68 -1.86 2.44
C GLU A 92 3.94 -2.56 2.95
N ILE A 93 3.79 -3.47 3.89
CA ILE A 93 4.90 -4.25 4.42
C ILE A 93 4.83 -5.64 3.80
N CYS A 94 5.85 -5.99 3.03
CA CYS A 94 5.91 -7.27 2.34
C CYS A 94 6.27 -8.37 3.34
N ASN A 95 5.34 -9.30 3.57
CA ASN A 95 5.57 -10.44 4.45
C ASN A 95 4.61 -11.58 4.10
N TRP A 96 4.83 -12.74 4.71
CA TRP A 96 4.03 -13.94 4.43
C TRP A 96 2.64 -13.91 5.08
N GLY A 97 2.32 -12.90 5.89
CA GLY A 97 1.13 -12.86 6.69
C GLY A 97 1.30 -13.68 7.97
N TYR A 98 0.31 -14.51 8.32
CA TYR A 98 0.50 -15.40 9.45
C TYR A 98 1.42 -16.57 9.06
N LEU A 99 2.17 -17.07 10.04
CA LEU A 99 3.10 -18.16 9.85
C LEU A 99 2.56 -19.43 10.53
N VAL A 100 2.84 -20.56 9.90
CA VAL A 100 2.49 -21.88 10.45
C VAL A 100 3.76 -22.52 10.98
N GLU A 101 3.72 -22.98 12.23
CA GLU A 101 4.84 -23.69 12.82
C GLU A 101 5.07 -25.01 12.09
N LYS A 102 6.32 -25.24 11.69
CA LYS A 102 6.73 -26.49 11.07
C LYS A 102 8.05 -26.91 11.68
N ASN A 103 8.07 -28.09 12.32
CA ASN A 103 9.25 -28.62 12.99
C ASN A 103 9.82 -27.64 14.04
N GLY A 104 8.95 -26.96 14.77
CA GLY A 104 9.34 -25.99 15.79
C GLY A 104 9.85 -24.65 15.25
N LYS A 105 9.64 -24.37 13.95
CA LYS A 105 10.08 -23.12 13.31
C LYS A 105 8.95 -22.48 12.52
N PHE A 106 9.03 -21.18 12.42
CA PHE A 106 8.13 -20.41 11.59
C PHE A 106 8.81 -19.94 10.31
#